data_474ecc0c84614bd7ecbff2159df74c94
#
_entry.id   474ecc0c84614bd7ecbff2159df74c94
#
_cell.length_a   1.000
_cell.length_b   1.000
_cell.length_c   1.000
_cell.angle_alpha   90.00
_cell.angle_beta   90.00
_cell.angle_gamma   90.00
#
_symmetry.space_group_name_H-M   'P 1'
#
loop_
_entity.id
_entity.type
_entity.pdbx_description
1 polymer ?
#
loop_
_entity_poly.entity_id
_entity_poly.type
_entity_poly.pdbx_seq_one_letter_code
_entity_poly.pdbx_strand_id
1 'polypeptide(L)'
;MTLDFSLSGNTVLKNINLILNIDRVNFKLHTSLRISGEQWDEEKKRPKNIYLKKYKKLNNKLDSLKKELVLHLNQRQIQKKEINQKSLSRAIQRIMDGNKELQLENSLLSLIKSYIVDRNDFICYSTYKRYKVFYNLIQRFEGYIMKHLFIEDVNMEFVKKFIAFGKEEKYSENTIYRTIHFVKTILNFVEKKGVRTSVREMNIKREKQQKEIVTLSEKEILKIKNTDLPQDLKAAKDWLIISCYTGQRFSDFMKFSIDKMVEINGKTCIKFTQQKTKKKVILPLHPSVKNVIQRNENSFPEPLDIVTYNKQIKLIAKIAGINHTLSARKRVGHRAKSFIMEKWETITSHIGRRSFATNFYGKIPTPLLIQATGHSSEQIFLKYINSADKEYIVSLSNHFLKMYNNKIKDSTELTKS
;
A
#
# COMPACT_ATOMS: atom_id res chain seq x y z
N MET A 1 -22.57 -27.29 -12.82
CA MET A 1 -21.15 -27.71 -12.77
C MET A 1 -20.49 -27.11 -11.57
N THR A 2 -19.82 -27.87 -10.69
CA THR A 2 -18.98 -27.43 -9.59
C THR A 2 -17.59 -28.03 -9.73
N LEU A 3 -16.56 -27.27 -9.28
CA LEU A 3 -15.17 -27.69 -9.43
C LEU A 3 -14.38 -27.29 -8.17
N ASP A 4 -13.94 -28.31 -7.42
CA ASP A 4 -13.26 -28.15 -6.14
C ASP A 4 -12.00 -29.01 -6.02
N PHE A 5 -11.23 -28.78 -4.96
CA PHE A 5 -10.05 -29.59 -4.65
C PHE A 5 -10.24 -30.36 -3.35
N SER A 6 -9.70 -31.58 -3.31
CA SER A 6 -9.66 -32.40 -2.10
C SER A 6 -8.28 -32.99 -1.90
N LEU A 7 -7.96 -33.34 -0.67
CA LEU A 7 -6.74 -34.10 -0.35
C LEU A 7 -7.00 -35.61 -0.34
N SER A 8 -5.98 -36.38 -0.73
CA SER A 8 -5.96 -37.83 -0.55
C SER A 8 -4.56 -38.33 -0.19
N GLY A 9 -4.49 -39.46 0.50
CA GLY A 9 -3.27 -40.11 0.95
C GLY A 9 -3.10 -40.05 2.45
N ASN A 10 -2.40 -41.05 3.01
CA ASN A 10 -2.18 -41.22 4.45
C ASN A 10 -0.79 -40.71 4.90
N THR A 11 -0.02 -40.16 3.97
CA THR A 11 1.31 -39.58 4.26
C THR A 11 1.23 -38.10 4.65
N VAL A 12 2.28 -37.56 5.27
CA VAL A 12 2.40 -36.14 5.62
C VAL A 12 2.17 -35.25 4.40
N LEU A 13 2.69 -35.64 3.22
CA LEU A 13 2.45 -34.99 1.93
C LEU A 13 1.28 -35.67 1.24
N LYS A 14 0.12 -35.03 1.24
CA LYS A 14 -1.09 -35.51 0.60
C LYS A 14 -1.18 -35.04 -0.85
N ASN A 15 -1.77 -35.85 -1.71
CA ASN A 15 -2.05 -35.50 -3.10
C ASN A 15 -3.27 -34.57 -3.15
N ILE A 16 -3.22 -33.58 -4.02
CA ILE A 16 -4.36 -32.72 -4.32
C ILE A 16 -5.11 -33.31 -5.52
N ASN A 17 -6.35 -33.69 -5.34
CA ASN A 17 -7.24 -34.14 -6.41
C ASN A 17 -8.21 -33.03 -6.77
N LEU A 18 -8.59 -32.97 -8.01
CA LEU A 18 -9.65 -32.13 -8.50
C LEU A 18 -10.95 -32.92 -8.56
N ILE A 19 -12.01 -32.37 -7.97
CA ILE A 19 -13.36 -32.94 -7.99
C ILE A 19 -14.22 -32.09 -8.91
N LEU A 20 -14.76 -32.72 -9.94
CA LEU A 20 -15.60 -32.08 -10.93
C LEU A 20 -16.96 -32.74 -10.93
N ASN A 21 -18.02 -31.98 -10.66
CA ASN A 21 -19.42 -32.47 -10.77
C ASN A 21 -20.09 -31.83 -11.98
N ILE A 22 -20.50 -32.62 -12.90
CA ILE A 22 -21.27 -32.24 -14.11
C ILE A 22 -22.49 -33.16 -14.22
N ASP A 23 -23.67 -32.57 -14.33
CA ASP A 23 -24.93 -33.28 -14.61
C ASP A 23 -25.14 -34.53 -13.73
N ARG A 24 -24.88 -34.37 -12.42
CA ARG A 24 -24.95 -35.44 -11.39
C ARG A 24 -23.84 -36.51 -11.48
N VAL A 25 -22.90 -36.41 -12.42
CA VAL A 25 -21.72 -37.26 -12.49
C VAL A 25 -20.55 -36.63 -11.76
N ASN A 26 -19.90 -37.39 -10.88
CA ASN A 26 -18.77 -36.94 -10.09
C ASN A 26 -17.46 -37.55 -10.65
N PHE A 27 -16.55 -36.72 -11.11
CA PHE A 27 -15.23 -37.10 -11.59
C PHE A 27 -14.18 -36.73 -10.55
N LYS A 28 -13.43 -37.70 -10.05
CA LYS A 28 -12.26 -37.52 -9.22
C LYS A 28 -11.00 -37.63 -10.07
N LEU A 29 -10.27 -36.52 -10.23
CA LEU A 29 -9.15 -36.40 -11.15
C LEU A 29 -7.88 -36.16 -10.37
N HIS A 30 -6.85 -36.96 -10.60
CA HIS A 30 -5.56 -36.84 -9.95
C HIS A 30 -4.77 -35.72 -10.56
N THR A 31 -4.11 -34.92 -9.69
CA THR A 31 -3.12 -33.95 -10.10
C THR A 31 -1.74 -34.37 -9.60
N SER A 32 -0.67 -33.87 -10.21
CA SER A 32 0.70 -34.09 -9.71
C SER A 32 1.07 -33.17 -8.53
N LEU A 33 0.10 -32.41 -7.99
CA LEU A 33 0.32 -31.44 -6.92
C LEU A 33 0.19 -32.10 -5.56
N ARG A 34 1.10 -31.69 -4.64
CA ARG A 34 1.13 -32.20 -3.26
C ARG A 34 1.26 -31.06 -2.26
N ILE A 35 0.72 -31.26 -1.07
CA ILE A 35 0.81 -30.34 0.05
C ILE A 35 0.75 -31.10 1.39
N SER A 36 1.39 -30.57 2.43
CA SER A 36 1.18 -31.09 3.79
C SER A 36 -0.25 -30.82 4.25
N GLY A 37 -0.90 -31.84 4.86
CA GLY A 37 -2.28 -31.73 5.35
C GLY A 37 -2.48 -30.56 6.31
N GLU A 38 -1.50 -30.28 7.18
CA GLU A 38 -1.54 -29.16 8.14
C GLU A 38 -1.60 -27.79 7.45
N GLN A 39 -1.04 -27.69 6.24
CA GLN A 39 -0.97 -26.46 5.47
C GLN A 39 -2.15 -26.26 4.52
N TRP A 40 -3.12 -27.16 4.55
CA TRP A 40 -4.34 -27.09 3.75
C TRP A 40 -5.50 -26.50 4.55
N ASP A 41 -6.25 -25.62 3.91
CA ASP A 41 -7.49 -25.05 4.42
C ASP A 41 -8.65 -25.84 3.81
N GLU A 42 -9.33 -26.66 4.63
CA GLU A 42 -10.41 -27.53 4.18
C GLU A 42 -11.66 -26.74 3.77
N GLU A 43 -11.92 -25.60 4.39
CA GLU A 43 -13.05 -24.72 4.05
C GLU A 43 -12.83 -24.06 2.68
N LYS A 44 -11.64 -23.51 2.48
CA LYS A 44 -11.29 -22.78 1.26
C LYS A 44 -10.78 -23.68 0.14
N LYS A 45 -10.52 -24.94 0.42
CA LYS A 45 -9.92 -25.91 -0.51
C LYS A 45 -8.62 -25.39 -1.14
N ARG A 46 -7.74 -24.79 -0.30
CA ARG A 46 -6.51 -24.10 -0.72
C ARG A 46 -5.44 -24.13 0.38
N PRO A 47 -4.17 -23.84 0.03
CA PRO A 47 -3.13 -23.65 1.04
C PRO A 47 -3.49 -22.54 2.06
N LYS A 48 -3.36 -22.82 3.37
CA LYS A 48 -3.54 -21.83 4.46
C LYS A 48 -2.59 -20.64 4.31
N ASN A 49 -1.32 -20.93 4.02
CA ASN A 49 -0.30 -19.90 3.88
C ASN A 49 -0.16 -19.47 2.43
N ILE A 50 -0.74 -18.31 2.12
CA ILE A 50 -0.68 -17.71 0.78
C ILE A 50 0.53 -16.78 0.59
N TYR A 51 1.45 -16.69 1.54
CA TYR A 51 2.56 -15.72 1.52
C TYR A 51 3.86 -16.32 1.06
N LEU A 52 4.13 -17.57 1.42
CA LEU A 52 5.34 -18.27 0.99
C LEU A 52 5.32 -18.49 -0.53
N LYS A 53 6.46 -18.30 -1.16
CA LYS A 53 6.64 -18.40 -2.62
C LYS A 53 6.14 -19.75 -3.18
N LYS A 54 6.40 -20.85 -2.46
CA LYS A 54 5.94 -22.20 -2.85
C LYS A 54 4.41 -22.29 -2.91
N TYR A 55 3.70 -21.75 -1.91
CA TYR A 55 2.24 -21.82 -1.86
C TYR A 55 1.56 -20.81 -2.80
N LYS A 56 2.22 -19.67 -3.10
CA LYS A 56 1.78 -18.78 -4.18
C LYS A 56 1.83 -19.49 -5.53
N LYS A 57 2.93 -20.19 -5.82
CA LYS A 57 3.05 -20.99 -7.06
C LYS A 57 2.00 -22.08 -7.12
N LEU A 58 1.75 -22.76 -5.98
CA LEU A 58 0.71 -23.80 -5.90
C LEU A 58 -0.68 -23.21 -6.16
N ASN A 59 -1.05 -22.10 -5.50
CA ASN A 59 -2.32 -21.43 -5.74
C ASN A 59 -2.50 -21.02 -7.21
N ASN A 60 -1.47 -20.45 -7.83
CA ASN A 60 -1.54 -20.10 -9.25
C ASN A 60 -1.77 -21.33 -10.14
N LYS A 61 -1.13 -22.48 -9.83
CA LYS A 61 -1.36 -23.72 -10.56
C LYS A 61 -2.80 -24.24 -10.37
N LEU A 62 -3.35 -24.18 -9.16
CA LEU A 62 -4.73 -24.55 -8.89
C LEU A 62 -5.71 -23.64 -9.64
N ASP A 63 -5.46 -22.32 -9.66
CA ASP A 63 -6.27 -21.35 -10.42
C ASP A 63 -6.21 -21.60 -11.92
N SER A 64 -5.01 -21.91 -12.45
CA SER A 64 -4.81 -22.26 -13.85
C SER A 64 -5.55 -23.55 -14.22
N LEU A 65 -5.44 -24.59 -13.39
CA LEU A 65 -6.17 -25.85 -13.59
C LEU A 65 -7.68 -25.64 -13.70
N LYS A 66 -8.27 -24.83 -12.78
CA LYS A 66 -9.71 -24.54 -12.83
C LYS A 66 -10.09 -23.88 -14.16
N LYS A 67 -9.39 -22.82 -14.55
CA LYS A 67 -9.70 -22.06 -15.76
C LYS A 67 -9.56 -22.88 -17.04
N GLU A 68 -8.42 -23.52 -17.19
CA GLU A 68 -8.12 -24.30 -18.40
C GLU A 68 -9.03 -25.51 -18.56
N LEU A 69 -9.40 -26.16 -17.42
CA LEU A 69 -10.34 -27.25 -17.46
C LEU A 69 -11.75 -26.80 -17.87
N VAL A 70 -12.22 -25.67 -17.34
CA VAL A 70 -13.51 -25.08 -17.74
C VAL A 70 -13.50 -24.71 -19.23
N LEU A 71 -12.40 -24.11 -19.70
CA LEU A 71 -12.25 -23.82 -21.13
C LEU A 71 -12.31 -25.10 -21.99
N HIS A 72 -11.60 -26.14 -21.56
CA HIS A 72 -11.64 -27.45 -22.25
C HIS A 72 -13.05 -28.06 -22.27
N LEU A 73 -13.78 -28.01 -21.14
CA LEU A 73 -15.15 -28.48 -21.05
C LEU A 73 -16.08 -27.74 -22.01
N ASN A 74 -16.02 -26.42 -22.03
CA ASN A 74 -16.81 -25.58 -22.92
C ASN A 74 -16.53 -25.91 -24.40
N GLN A 75 -15.25 -26.09 -24.78
CA GLN A 75 -14.87 -26.48 -26.13
C GLN A 75 -15.43 -27.85 -26.52
N ARG A 76 -15.39 -28.83 -25.60
CA ARG A 76 -15.97 -30.18 -25.85
C ARG A 76 -17.48 -30.12 -25.99
N GLN A 77 -18.15 -29.29 -25.17
CA GLN A 77 -19.60 -29.12 -25.26
C GLN A 77 -20.03 -28.50 -26.59
N ILE A 78 -19.31 -27.46 -27.05
CA ILE A 78 -19.52 -26.84 -28.37
C ILE A 78 -19.31 -27.87 -29.51
N GLN A 79 -18.26 -28.69 -29.37
CA GLN A 79 -17.95 -29.75 -30.35
C GLN A 79 -18.85 -31.00 -30.21
N LYS A 80 -19.82 -31.01 -29.31
CA LYS A 80 -20.70 -32.17 -28.99
C LYS A 80 -19.91 -33.45 -28.69
N LYS A 81 -18.70 -33.34 -28.13
CA LYS A 81 -17.85 -34.47 -27.75
C LYS A 81 -18.15 -34.91 -26.34
N GLU A 82 -18.21 -36.23 -26.13
CA GLU A 82 -18.48 -36.85 -24.85
C GLU A 82 -17.40 -36.47 -23.78
N ILE A 83 -17.84 -36.18 -22.56
CA ILE A 83 -17.00 -35.91 -21.42
C ILE A 83 -16.82 -37.18 -20.60
N ASN A 84 -15.63 -37.76 -20.63
CA ASN A 84 -15.29 -38.94 -19.87
C ASN A 84 -14.00 -38.81 -19.06
N GLN A 85 -13.80 -39.67 -18.07
CA GLN A 85 -12.65 -39.67 -17.15
C GLN A 85 -11.30 -39.62 -17.87
N LYS A 86 -11.15 -40.39 -18.96
CA LYS A 86 -9.89 -40.47 -19.71
C LYS A 86 -9.54 -39.17 -20.43
N SER A 87 -10.55 -38.50 -21.01
CA SER A 87 -10.35 -37.21 -21.68
C SER A 87 -9.98 -36.09 -20.68
N LEU A 88 -10.63 -36.09 -19.52
CA LEU A 88 -10.37 -35.12 -18.46
C LEU A 88 -8.97 -35.33 -17.85
N SER A 89 -8.57 -36.56 -17.58
CA SER A 89 -7.22 -36.86 -17.05
C SER A 89 -6.12 -36.43 -18.01
N ARG A 90 -6.30 -36.67 -19.33
CA ARG A 90 -5.37 -36.20 -20.36
C ARG A 90 -5.32 -34.66 -20.44
N ALA A 91 -6.46 -33.98 -20.25
CA ALA A 91 -6.51 -32.54 -20.24
C ALA A 91 -5.73 -31.98 -19.02
N ILE A 92 -5.95 -32.53 -17.83
CA ILE A 92 -5.20 -32.14 -16.62
C ILE A 92 -3.69 -32.32 -16.80
N GLN A 93 -3.27 -33.48 -17.33
CA GLN A 93 -1.87 -33.77 -17.57
C GLN A 93 -1.24 -32.74 -18.50
N ARG A 94 -1.89 -32.41 -19.63
CA ARG A 94 -1.43 -31.37 -20.56
C ARG A 94 -1.31 -29.99 -19.90
N ILE A 95 -2.27 -29.60 -19.05
CA ILE A 95 -2.26 -28.34 -18.31
C ILE A 95 -1.09 -28.35 -17.29
N MET A 96 -0.84 -29.47 -16.65
CA MET A 96 0.21 -29.60 -15.63
C MET A 96 1.62 -29.63 -16.22
N ASP A 97 1.80 -30.24 -17.40
CA ASP A 97 3.10 -30.35 -18.10
C ASP A 97 3.56 -29.02 -18.69
N GLY A 98 2.78 -27.95 -18.52
CA GLY A 98 3.20 -26.59 -18.86
C GLY A 98 3.27 -26.30 -20.35
N ASN A 99 2.58 -27.10 -21.20
CA ASN A 99 2.37 -26.73 -22.59
C ASN A 99 1.56 -25.43 -22.64
N LYS A 100 2.32 -24.33 -22.74
CA LYS A 100 1.93 -22.92 -22.89
C LYS A 100 0.50 -22.64 -22.38
N GLU A 101 0.40 -21.89 -21.24
CA GLU A 101 -0.77 -21.02 -21.09
C GLU A 101 -1.08 -20.51 -22.50
N LEU A 102 -2.19 -20.91 -23.07
CA LEU A 102 -2.68 -20.27 -24.31
C LEU A 102 -2.62 -18.78 -24.02
N GLN A 103 -1.63 -18.09 -24.59
CA GLN A 103 -1.61 -16.64 -24.56
C GLN A 103 -2.80 -16.24 -25.44
N LEU A 104 -3.96 -16.17 -24.81
CA LEU A 104 -5.17 -15.68 -25.45
C LEU A 104 -4.90 -14.24 -25.78
N GLU A 105 -4.60 -13.96 -27.03
CA GLU A 105 -4.47 -12.60 -27.55
C GLU A 105 -5.71 -11.83 -27.13
N ASN A 106 -5.54 -10.57 -26.68
CA ASN A 106 -6.59 -9.70 -26.14
C ASN A 106 -7.19 -10.11 -24.77
N SER A 107 -6.65 -11.10 -24.07
CA SER A 107 -7.02 -11.30 -22.66
C SER A 107 -6.50 -10.15 -21.81
N LEU A 108 -7.24 -9.80 -20.73
CA LEU A 108 -6.84 -8.75 -19.81
C LEU A 108 -5.41 -8.97 -19.25
N LEU A 109 -5.05 -10.20 -18.93
CA LEU A 109 -3.70 -10.53 -18.43
C LEU A 109 -2.62 -10.36 -19.51
N SER A 110 -2.90 -10.69 -20.77
CA SER A 110 -1.97 -10.46 -21.88
C SER A 110 -1.74 -8.97 -22.09
N LEU A 111 -2.79 -8.17 -22.09
CA LEU A 111 -2.71 -6.70 -22.22
C LEU A 111 -1.99 -6.04 -21.04
N ILE A 112 -2.17 -6.54 -19.81
CA ILE A 112 -1.39 -6.06 -18.66
C ILE A 112 0.10 -6.38 -18.85
N LYS A 113 0.45 -7.56 -19.36
CA LYS A 113 1.86 -7.91 -19.66
C LYS A 113 2.44 -6.98 -20.71
N SER A 114 1.73 -6.78 -21.83
CA SER A 114 2.14 -5.84 -22.89
C SER A 114 2.35 -4.43 -22.35
N TYR A 115 1.38 -3.90 -21.58
CA TYR A 115 1.49 -2.58 -20.95
C TYR A 115 2.71 -2.46 -20.04
N ILE A 116 3.03 -3.50 -19.25
CA ILE A 116 4.20 -3.49 -18.36
C ILE A 116 5.49 -3.46 -19.17
N VAL A 117 5.56 -4.20 -20.28
CA VAL A 117 6.72 -4.22 -21.20
C VAL A 117 6.88 -2.85 -21.86
N ASP A 118 5.82 -2.30 -22.44
CA ASP A 118 5.83 -0.98 -23.12
C ASP A 118 6.24 0.16 -22.17
N ARG A 119 6.05 -0.01 -20.87
CA ARG A 119 6.37 1.02 -19.88
C ARG A 119 7.63 0.74 -19.05
N ASN A 120 8.33 -0.33 -19.31
CA ASN A 120 9.45 -0.77 -18.46
C ASN A 120 10.51 0.33 -18.29
N ASP A 121 10.86 1.05 -19.34
CA ASP A 121 11.89 2.08 -19.33
C ASP A 121 11.45 3.40 -18.68
N PHE A 122 10.13 3.60 -18.55
CA PHE A 122 9.53 4.82 -18.01
C PHE A 122 9.08 4.71 -16.56
N ILE A 123 9.13 3.53 -15.96
CA ILE A 123 8.66 3.29 -14.59
C ILE A 123 9.79 2.88 -13.65
N CYS A 124 9.74 3.38 -12.42
CA CYS A 124 10.67 2.93 -11.40
C CYS A 124 10.33 1.50 -10.92
N TYR A 125 11.34 0.80 -10.42
CA TYR A 125 11.21 -0.59 -9.94
C TYR A 125 10.07 -0.81 -8.93
N SER A 126 9.78 0.17 -8.06
CA SER A 126 8.68 0.08 -7.11
C SER A 126 7.31 0.10 -7.82
N THR A 127 7.18 0.81 -8.93
CA THR A 127 5.96 0.82 -9.76
C THR A 127 5.81 -0.51 -10.51
N TYR A 128 6.89 -1.03 -11.09
CA TYR A 128 6.91 -2.36 -11.69
C TYR A 128 6.46 -3.46 -10.70
N LYS A 129 7.03 -3.48 -9.48
CA LYS A 129 6.58 -4.41 -8.43
C LYS A 129 5.09 -4.29 -8.13
N ARG A 130 4.56 -3.07 -8.13
CA ARG A 130 3.13 -2.81 -7.89
C ARG A 130 2.26 -3.35 -9.03
N TYR A 131 2.66 -3.17 -10.27
CA TYR A 131 1.94 -3.72 -11.43
C TYR A 131 1.92 -5.25 -11.38
N LYS A 132 3.03 -5.88 -10.99
CA LYS A 132 3.07 -7.33 -10.74
C LYS A 132 2.08 -7.78 -9.66
N VAL A 133 1.89 -7.00 -8.60
CA VAL A 133 0.89 -7.30 -7.55
C VAL A 133 -0.52 -7.24 -8.14
N PHE A 134 -0.83 -6.22 -8.94
CA PHE A 134 -2.14 -6.09 -9.58
C PHE A 134 -2.39 -7.23 -10.58
N TYR A 135 -1.41 -7.52 -11.42
CA TYR A 135 -1.46 -8.68 -12.33
C TYR A 135 -1.81 -9.98 -11.60
N ASN A 136 -1.09 -10.31 -10.53
CA ASN A 136 -1.32 -11.50 -9.74
C ASN A 136 -2.71 -11.50 -9.08
N LEU A 137 -3.25 -10.34 -8.74
CA LEU A 137 -4.57 -10.23 -8.14
C LEU A 137 -5.68 -10.47 -9.17
N ILE A 138 -5.52 -9.95 -10.39
CA ILE A 138 -6.42 -10.26 -11.52
C ILE A 138 -6.34 -11.75 -11.88
N GLN A 139 -5.15 -12.33 -11.94
CA GLN A 139 -4.98 -13.77 -12.19
C GLN A 139 -5.74 -14.63 -11.16
N ARG A 140 -5.67 -14.24 -9.88
CA ARG A 140 -6.43 -14.90 -8.81
C ARG A 140 -7.94 -14.73 -8.97
N PHE A 141 -8.38 -13.55 -9.38
CA PHE A 141 -9.79 -13.28 -9.62
C PHE A 141 -10.32 -14.12 -10.79
N GLU A 142 -9.58 -14.24 -11.89
CA GLU A 142 -9.93 -15.16 -12.98
C GLU A 142 -10.08 -16.60 -12.48
N GLY A 143 -9.17 -17.07 -11.60
CA GLY A 143 -9.28 -18.39 -10.99
C GLY A 143 -10.49 -18.55 -10.06
N TYR A 144 -10.90 -17.47 -9.40
CA TYR A 144 -12.09 -17.43 -8.56
C TYR A 144 -13.38 -17.55 -9.39
N ILE A 145 -13.47 -16.79 -10.49
CA ILE A 145 -14.64 -16.85 -11.41
C ILE A 145 -14.55 -17.99 -12.44
N MET A 146 -13.44 -18.74 -12.43
CA MET A 146 -13.16 -19.84 -13.37
C MET A 146 -13.27 -19.44 -14.86
N LYS A 147 -12.93 -18.20 -15.19
CA LYS A 147 -13.05 -17.62 -16.54
C LYS A 147 -11.84 -16.75 -16.85
N HIS A 148 -11.36 -16.81 -18.10
CA HIS A 148 -10.44 -15.79 -18.62
C HIS A 148 -11.20 -14.49 -18.88
N LEU A 149 -10.60 -13.36 -18.50
CA LEU A 149 -11.17 -12.04 -18.74
C LEU A 149 -10.64 -11.49 -20.06
N PHE A 150 -11.56 -11.06 -20.91
CA PHE A 150 -11.28 -10.28 -22.09
C PHE A 150 -11.68 -8.82 -21.89
N ILE A 151 -11.39 -7.94 -22.85
CA ILE A 151 -11.71 -6.51 -22.74
C ILE A 151 -13.20 -6.29 -22.58
N GLU A 152 -14.01 -7.04 -23.28
CA GLU A 152 -15.48 -6.99 -23.28
C GLU A 152 -16.07 -7.35 -21.92
N ASP A 153 -15.39 -8.22 -21.18
CA ASP A 153 -15.81 -8.64 -19.83
C ASP A 153 -15.56 -7.54 -18.77
N VAL A 154 -14.72 -6.51 -19.09
CA VAL A 154 -14.30 -5.51 -18.13
C VAL A 154 -15.25 -4.31 -18.15
N ASN A 155 -16.35 -4.44 -17.45
CA ASN A 155 -17.44 -3.46 -17.33
C ASN A 155 -17.81 -3.23 -15.85
N MET A 156 -18.96 -2.62 -15.57
CA MET A 156 -19.43 -2.38 -14.18
C MET A 156 -19.72 -3.68 -13.42
N GLU A 157 -20.11 -4.74 -14.10
CA GLU A 157 -20.32 -6.05 -13.46
C GLU A 157 -19.01 -6.67 -12.97
N PHE A 158 -17.95 -6.57 -13.79
CA PHE A 158 -16.59 -6.92 -13.37
C PHE A 158 -16.21 -6.15 -12.09
N VAL A 159 -16.44 -4.83 -12.03
CA VAL A 159 -16.11 -4.00 -10.86
C VAL A 159 -16.82 -4.53 -9.61
N LYS A 160 -18.14 -4.80 -9.70
CA LYS A 160 -18.93 -5.35 -8.58
C LYS A 160 -18.41 -6.70 -8.10
N LYS A 161 -18.19 -7.64 -9.02
CA LYS A 161 -17.67 -8.99 -8.73
C LYS A 161 -16.26 -8.93 -8.14
N PHE A 162 -15.40 -8.05 -8.66
CA PHE A 162 -14.03 -7.90 -8.15
C PHE A 162 -13.99 -7.30 -6.74
N ILE A 163 -14.87 -6.35 -6.43
CA ILE A 163 -15.01 -5.79 -5.07
C ILE A 163 -15.49 -6.88 -4.10
N ALA A 164 -16.50 -7.66 -4.48
CA ALA A 164 -17.02 -8.77 -3.67
C ALA A 164 -15.93 -9.80 -3.37
N PHE A 165 -15.23 -10.28 -4.39
CA PHE A 165 -14.06 -11.16 -4.26
C PHE A 165 -12.99 -10.57 -3.33
N GLY A 166 -12.67 -9.30 -3.50
CA GLY A 166 -11.64 -8.63 -2.69
C GLY A 166 -12.03 -8.53 -1.22
N LYS A 167 -13.32 -8.32 -0.91
CA LYS A 167 -13.87 -8.30 0.46
C LYS A 167 -13.86 -9.69 1.09
N GLU A 168 -14.32 -10.70 0.36
CA GLU A 168 -14.32 -12.11 0.79
C GLU A 168 -12.90 -12.58 1.12
N GLU A 169 -11.94 -12.30 0.24
CA GLU A 169 -10.54 -12.61 0.43
C GLU A 169 -9.84 -11.68 1.45
N LYS A 170 -10.57 -10.76 2.08
CA LYS A 170 -10.09 -9.82 3.10
C LYS A 170 -8.92 -8.93 2.63
N TYR A 171 -8.86 -8.59 1.34
CA TYR A 171 -7.91 -7.59 0.86
C TYR A 171 -8.28 -6.20 1.40
N SER A 172 -7.26 -5.33 1.56
CA SER A 172 -7.56 -3.95 1.94
C SER A 172 -8.32 -3.25 0.82
N GLU A 173 -9.31 -2.43 1.15
CA GLU A 173 -10.05 -1.63 0.16
C GLU A 173 -9.09 -0.86 -0.77
N ASN A 174 -8.03 -0.28 -0.19
CA ASN A 174 -7.04 0.42 -0.97
C ASN A 174 -6.37 -0.47 -2.05
N THR A 175 -6.17 -1.76 -1.76
CA THR A 175 -5.65 -2.72 -2.74
C THR A 175 -6.69 -3.00 -3.82
N ILE A 176 -7.95 -3.25 -3.41
CA ILE A 176 -9.06 -3.54 -4.33
C ILE A 176 -9.23 -2.37 -5.31
N TYR A 177 -9.48 -1.17 -4.82
CA TYR A 177 -9.73 0.00 -5.66
C TYR A 177 -8.52 0.40 -6.52
N ARG A 178 -7.30 0.28 -6.01
CA ARG A 178 -6.10 0.53 -6.83
C ARG A 178 -5.94 -0.48 -7.96
N THR A 179 -6.32 -1.73 -7.74
CA THR A 179 -6.31 -2.73 -8.83
C THR A 179 -7.34 -2.37 -9.89
N ILE A 180 -8.56 -1.99 -9.49
CA ILE A 180 -9.61 -1.57 -10.43
C ILE A 180 -9.14 -0.32 -11.23
N HIS A 181 -8.56 0.67 -10.56
CA HIS A 181 -8.00 1.84 -11.25
C HIS A 181 -6.84 1.49 -12.19
N PHE A 182 -6.04 0.48 -11.83
CA PHE A 182 -5.00 -0.02 -12.74
C PHE A 182 -5.61 -0.70 -13.97
N VAL A 183 -6.65 -1.53 -13.80
CA VAL A 183 -7.40 -2.10 -14.91
C VAL A 183 -7.98 -0.98 -15.81
N LYS A 184 -8.57 0.06 -15.21
CA LYS A 184 -9.02 1.24 -15.96
C LYS A 184 -7.88 1.91 -16.76
N THR A 185 -6.66 1.94 -16.21
CA THR A 185 -5.48 2.44 -16.95
C THR A 185 -5.14 1.56 -18.15
N ILE A 186 -5.30 0.23 -18.02
CA ILE A 186 -5.10 -0.71 -19.13
C ILE A 186 -6.14 -0.49 -20.23
N LEU A 187 -7.42 -0.33 -19.85
CA LEU A 187 -8.48 -0.04 -20.84
C LEU A 187 -8.22 1.26 -21.59
N ASN A 188 -7.85 2.33 -20.90
CA ASN A 188 -7.45 3.59 -21.55
C ASN A 188 -6.22 3.43 -22.47
N PHE A 189 -5.28 2.56 -22.14
CA PHE A 189 -4.13 2.27 -22.98
C PHE A 189 -4.55 1.54 -24.27
N VAL A 190 -5.50 0.63 -24.16
CA VAL A 190 -6.05 -0.13 -25.29
C VAL A 190 -6.93 0.77 -26.18
N GLU A 191 -7.73 1.68 -25.61
CA GLU A 191 -8.49 2.67 -26.39
C GLU A 191 -7.58 3.56 -27.24
N LYS A 192 -6.42 3.94 -26.72
CA LYS A 192 -5.41 4.69 -27.52
C LYS A 192 -4.86 3.90 -28.70
N LYS A 193 -4.98 2.57 -28.68
CA LYS A 193 -4.63 1.66 -29.80
C LYS A 193 -5.82 1.39 -30.74
N GLY A 194 -6.94 2.12 -30.60
CA GLY A 194 -8.10 2.03 -31.46
C GLY A 194 -9.15 0.98 -31.08
N VAL A 195 -8.99 0.30 -29.94
CA VAL A 195 -9.95 -0.71 -29.48
C VAL A 195 -10.97 -0.09 -28.53
N ARG A 196 -12.26 -0.19 -28.85
CA ARG A 196 -13.34 0.31 -28.00
C ARG A 196 -13.44 -0.49 -26.69
N THR A 197 -13.61 0.21 -25.55
CA THR A 197 -13.76 -0.41 -24.23
C THR A 197 -14.91 0.27 -23.44
N SER A 198 -15.35 -0.38 -22.36
CA SER A 198 -16.36 0.18 -21.43
C SER A 198 -15.75 1.13 -20.37
N VAL A 199 -14.53 1.65 -20.57
CA VAL A 199 -13.81 2.45 -19.56
C VAL A 199 -14.57 3.71 -19.14
N ARG A 200 -15.33 4.32 -20.04
CA ARG A 200 -16.13 5.54 -19.77
C ARG A 200 -17.34 5.28 -18.88
N GLU A 201 -17.89 4.07 -18.96
CA GLU A 201 -19.05 3.64 -18.19
C GLU A 201 -18.68 3.21 -16.77
N MET A 202 -17.37 2.95 -16.52
CA MET A 202 -16.87 2.49 -15.22
C MET A 202 -16.85 3.63 -14.19
N ASN A 203 -17.95 3.82 -13.47
CA ASN A 203 -18.04 4.78 -12.37
C ASN A 203 -17.59 4.11 -11.05
N ILE A 204 -16.34 4.38 -10.65
CA ILE A 204 -15.74 3.78 -9.46
C ILE A 204 -15.85 4.77 -8.30
N LYS A 205 -16.94 4.66 -7.54
CA LYS A 205 -17.11 5.43 -6.30
C LYS A 205 -16.50 4.67 -5.13
N ARG A 206 -15.69 5.35 -4.36
CA ARG A 206 -15.13 4.84 -3.12
C ARG A 206 -15.60 5.71 -1.97
N GLU A 207 -16.16 5.08 -0.95
CA GLU A 207 -16.45 5.78 0.31
C GLU A 207 -15.12 6.24 0.96
N LYS A 208 -15.07 7.51 1.34
CA LYS A 208 -13.92 8.04 2.07
C LYS A 208 -13.94 7.46 3.48
N GLN A 209 -13.04 6.54 3.76
CA GLN A 209 -12.81 6.13 5.15
C GLN A 209 -12.01 7.20 5.87
N GLN A 210 -12.57 7.74 6.94
CA GLN A 210 -11.79 8.52 7.91
C GLN A 210 -10.79 7.55 8.56
N LYS A 211 -9.52 7.85 8.43
CA LYS A 211 -8.44 7.13 9.09
C LYS A 211 -7.83 8.06 10.10
N GLU A 212 -7.82 7.62 11.32
CA GLU A 212 -7.01 8.28 12.34
C GLU A 212 -5.53 8.27 11.93
N ILE A 213 -4.95 9.43 11.93
CA ILE A 213 -3.55 9.62 11.54
C ILE A 213 -2.72 9.65 12.81
N VAL A 214 -1.90 8.63 13.01
CA VAL A 214 -0.99 8.58 14.15
C VAL A 214 0.13 9.59 13.95
N THR A 215 0.31 10.49 14.92
CA THR A 215 1.33 11.52 15.00
C THR A 215 1.97 11.53 16.38
N LEU A 216 3.12 12.14 16.54
CA LEU A 216 3.71 12.49 17.84
C LEU A 216 3.38 13.95 18.14
N SER A 217 2.77 14.21 19.29
CA SER A 217 2.57 15.57 19.78
C SER A 217 3.90 16.21 20.19
N GLU A 218 3.94 17.53 20.32
CA GLU A 218 5.12 18.24 20.82
C GLU A 218 5.57 17.71 22.19
N LYS A 219 4.63 17.41 23.09
CA LYS A 219 4.93 16.82 24.42
C LYS A 219 5.62 15.44 24.28
N GLU A 220 5.17 14.60 23.36
CA GLU A 220 5.76 13.28 23.13
C GLU A 220 7.14 13.40 22.46
N ILE A 221 7.32 14.35 21.53
CA ILE A 221 8.63 14.62 20.92
C ILE A 221 9.61 15.10 21.99
N LEU A 222 9.19 16.00 22.90
CA LEU A 222 9.99 16.46 24.02
C LEU A 222 10.35 15.30 24.98
N LYS A 223 9.39 14.42 25.27
CA LYS A 223 9.63 13.22 26.07
C LYS A 223 10.70 12.32 25.44
N ILE A 224 10.60 12.06 24.14
CA ILE A 224 11.62 11.29 23.39
C ILE A 224 12.99 12.01 23.46
N LYS A 225 13.01 13.33 23.26
CA LYS A 225 14.24 14.12 23.29
C LYS A 225 14.97 14.00 24.63
N ASN A 226 14.24 13.99 25.74
CA ASN A 226 14.78 13.96 27.08
C ASN A 226 15.03 12.55 27.63
N THR A 227 14.57 11.51 26.94
CA THR A 227 14.78 10.11 27.36
C THR A 227 16.25 9.73 27.18
N ASP A 228 16.87 9.21 28.21
CA ASP A 228 18.20 8.61 28.10
C ASP A 228 18.11 7.25 27.38
N LEU A 229 19.03 7.00 26.47
CA LEU A 229 19.00 5.85 25.58
C LEU A 229 20.38 5.23 25.42
N PRO A 230 20.45 3.91 25.22
CA PRO A 230 21.66 3.23 24.80
C PRO A 230 22.30 3.86 23.56
N GLN A 231 23.60 3.73 23.42
CA GLN A 231 24.39 4.40 22.36
C GLN A 231 23.91 4.01 20.95
N ASP A 232 23.54 2.75 20.75
CA ASP A 232 23.04 2.21 19.47
C ASP A 232 21.70 2.83 19.01
N LEU A 233 20.95 3.44 19.91
CA LEU A 233 19.67 4.11 19.60
C LEU A 233 19.80 5.61 19.38
N LYS A 234 20.94 6.23 19.71
CA LYS A 234 21.10 7.70 19.64
C LYS A 234 20.93 8.25 18.23
N ALA A 235 21.55 7.61 17.23
CA ALA A 235 21.41 8.01 15.84
C ALA A 235 19.94 7.99 15.37
N ALA A 236 19.18 6.94 15.71
CA ALA A 236 17.77 6.84 15.34
C ALA A 236 16.90 7.87 16.07
N LYS A 237 17.20 8.19 17.35
CA LYS A 237 16.54 9.28 18.09
C LYS A 237 16.74 10.62 17.40
N ASP A 238 17.98 10.93 17.05
CA ASP A 238 18.34 12.18 16.42
C ASP A 238 17.69 12.32 15.03
N TRP A 239 17.68 11.26 14.22
CA TRP A 239 16.95 11.23 12.95
C TRP A 239 15.44 11.37 13.14
N LEU A 240 14.86 10.81 14.19
CA LEU A 240 13.44 10.99 14.51
C LEU A 240 13.12 12.46 14.81
N ILE A 241 13.95 13.11 15.63
CA ILE A 241 13.84 14.55 15.93
C ILE A 241 13.96 15.37 14.64
N ILE A 242 15.00 15.13 13.83
CA ILE A 242 15.19 15.81 12.54
C ILE A 242 13.95 15.64 11.67
N SER A 243 13.39 14.43 11.57
CA SER A 243 12.21 14.18 10.75
C SER A 243 10.96 14.91 11.25
N CYS A 244 10.79 15.06 12.58
CA CYS A 244 9.67 15.77 13.19
C CYS A 244 9.73 17.29 12.99
N TYR A 245 10.93 17.87 12.83
CA TYR A 245 11.10 19.31 12.65
C TYR A 245 11.45 19.72 11.21
N THR A 246 11.62 18.78 10.30
CA THR A 246 11.81 19.06 8.86
C THR A 246 10.63 18.60 7.99
N GLY A 247 9.85 17.65 8.46
CA GLY A 247 8.72 17.11 7.73
C GLY A 247 9.09 16.34 6.46
N GLN A 248 10.36 15.95 6.27
CA GLN A 248 10.82 15.30 5.05
C GLN A 248 10.52 13.78 5.05
N ARG A 249 10.60 13.16 3.88
CA ARG A 249 10.48 11.71 3.75
C ARG A 249 11.78 11.04 4.17
N PHE A 250 11.69 9.80 4.64
CA PHE A 250 12.86 9.00 5.04
C PHE A 250 13.96 9.00 3.97
N SER A 251 13.61 8.79 2.71
CA SER A 251 14.55 8.79 1.59
C SER A 251 15.26 10.13 1.37
N ASP A 252 14.68 11.21 1.87
CA ASP A 252 15.21 12.56 1.69
C ASP A 252 16.04 12.97 2.90
N PHE A 253 15.49 12.91 4.13
CA PHE A 253 16.22 13.36 5.32
C PHE A 253 17.40 12.46 5.67
N MET A 254 17.36 11.17 5.40
CA MET A 254 18.47 10.24 5.65
C MET A 254 19.70 10.53 4.77
N LYS A 255 19.58 11.44 3.82
CA LYS A 255 20.65 11.93 2.96
C LYS A 255 21.07 13.36 3.26
N PHE A 256 20.64 13.90 4.39
CA PHE A 256 21.12 15.20 4.84
C PHE A 256 22.58 15.10 5.26
N SER A 257 23.35 16.10 4.88
CA SER A 257 24.78 16.19 5.11
C SER A 257 25.19 17.66 5.19
N ILE A 258 26.32 17.96 5.75
CA ILE A 258 26.79 19.35 5.98
C ILE A 258 27.04 20.08 4.67
N ASP A 259 27.51 19.40 3.63
CA ASP A 259 27.71 19.95 2.28
C ASP A 259 26.42 20.50 1.62
N LYS A 260 25.25 20.11 2.13
CA LYS A 260 23.95 20.62 1.68
C LYS A 260 23.44 21.80 2.50
N MET A 261 24.15 22.16 3.54
CA MET A 261 23.81 23.37 4.32
C MET A 261 24.21 24.62 3.56
N VAL A 262 23.33 25.59 3.61
CA VAL A 262 23.54 26.93 3.00
C VAL A 262 23.06 27.98 3.95
N GLU A 263 23.70 29.13 3.91
CA GLU A 263 23.26 30.30 4.65
C GLU A 263 22.51 31.25 3.71
N ILE A 264 21.31 31.68 4.09
CA ILE A 264 20.49 32.63 3.34
C ILE A 264 20.00 33.71 4.31
N ASN A 265 20.40 34.95 4.07
CA ASN A 265 20.05 36.11 4.91
C ASN A 265 20.26 35.82 6.41
N GLY A 266 21.42 35.28 6.77
CA GLY A 266 21.76 34.93 8.16
C GLY A 266 20.97 33.77 8.75
N LYS A 267 20.24 32.99 7.92
CA LYS A 267 19.51 31.82 8.35
C LYS A 267 20.13 30.54 7.80
N THR A 268 20.47 29.64 8.69
CA THR A 268 20.99 28.30 8.32
C THR A 268 19.87 27.46 7.70
N CYS A 269 20.06 27.06 6.45
CA CYS A 269 19.09 26.27 5.67
C CYS A 269 19.76 24.99 5.16
N ILE A 270 18.94 24.01 4.78
CA ILE A 270 19.37 22.82 4.03
C ILE A 270 18.75 22.84 2.65
N LYS A 271 19.58 22.63 1.60
CA LYS A 271 19.17 22.59 0.20
C LYS A 271 19.29 21.17 -0.35
N PHE A 272 18.22 20.63 -0.89
CA PHE A 272 18.20 19.27 -1.44
C PHE A 272 17.11 19.10 -2.50
N THR A 273 17.23 18.00 -3.27
CA THR A 273 16.21 17.59 -4.25
C THR A 273 15.49 16.37 -3.74
N GLN A 274 14.18 16.43 -3.59
CA GLN A 274 13.35 15.30 -3.15
C GLN A 274 13.44 14.14 -4.13
N GLN A 275 13.73 12.94 -3.65
CA GLN A 275 13.92 11.74 -4.49
C GLN A 275 12.68 11.36 -5.28
N LYS A 276 11.51 11.41 -4.61
CA LYS A 276 10.25 10.96 -5.20
C LYS A 276 9.64 11.94 -6.19
N THR A 277 9.70 13.23 -5.89
CA THR A 277 9.01 14.28 -6.65
C THR A 277 9.93 15.11 -7.52
N LYS A 278 11.26 14.93 -7.36
CA LYS A 278 12.32 15.70 -8.02
C LYS A 278 12.23 17.22 -7.76
N LYS A 279 11.46 17.63 -6.76
CA LYS A 279 11.32 19.02 -6.38
C LYS A 279 12.56 19.49 -5.61
N LYS A 280 13.12 20.63 -5.98
CA LYS A 280 14.17 21.32 -5.22
C LYS A 280 13.52 21.98 -4.00
N VAL A 281 14.08 21.79 -2.84
CA VAL A 281 13.60 22.34 -1.56
C VAL A 281 14.77 23.02 -0.85
N ILE A 282 14.50 24.21 -0.33
CA ILE A 282 15.37 24.91 0.62
C ILE A 282 14.55 25.04 1.89
N LEU A 283 15.07 24.54 3.00
CA LEU A 283 14.36 24.48 4.26
C LEU A 283 15.21 25.11 5.37
N PRO A 284 14.72 26.15 6.06
CA PRO A 284 15.42 26.69 7.24
C PRO A 284 15.41 25.63 8.35
N LEU A 285 16.54 25.49 9.04
CA LEU A 285 16.68 24.50 10.10
C LEU A 285 16.11 25.02 11.42
N HIS A 286 15.17 24.24 11.96
CA HIS A 286 14.61 24.48 13.29
C HIS A 286 15.72 24.39 14.37
N PRO A 287 15.67 25.18 15.46
CA PRO A 287 16.67 25.12 16.53
C PRO A 287 16.93 23.72 17.07
N SER A 288 15.88 22.88 17.21
CA SER A 288 16.03 21.48 17.64
C SER A 288 16.90 20.65 16.68
N VAL A 289 16.91 20.95 15.39
CA VAL A 289 17.76 20.25 14.40
C VAL A 289 19.20 20.76 14.52
N LYS A 290 19.39 22.07 14.68
CA LYS A 290 20.73 22.67 14.93
C LYS A 290 21.38 22.07 16.18
N ASN A 291 20.63 21.93 17.28
CA ASN A 291 21.10 21.29 18.49
C ASN A 291 21.51 19.83 18.30
N VAL A 292 20.80 19.08 17.44
CA VAL A 292 21.19 17.71 17.08
C VAL A 292 22.52 17.72 16.34
N ILE A 293 22.68 18.56 15.33
CA ILE A 293 23.92 18.70 14.56
C ILE A 293 25.08 19.05 15.48
N GLN A 294 24.87 20.03 16.33
CA GLN A 294 25.92 20.51 17.27
C GLN A 294 26.38 19.41 18.24
N ARG A 295 25.43 18.57 18.76
CA ARG A 295 25.78 17.45 19.64
C ARG A 295 26.50 16.30 18.91
N ASN A 296 26.32 16.19 17.61
CA ASN A 296 26.97 15.21 16.75
C ASN A 296 28.21 15.80 16.06
N GLU A 297 29.03 16.53 16.81
CA GLU A 297 30.28 17.09 16.32
C GLU A 297 30.15 17.96 15.05
N ASN A 298 29.09 18.78 15.03
CA ASN A 298 28.65 19.57 13.86
C ASN A 298 28.35 18.76 12.60
N SER A 299 27.94 17.50 12.76
CA SER A 299 27.58 16.59 11.69
C SER A 299 26.15 16.07 11.84
N PHE A 300 25.58 15.55 10.77
CA PHE A 300 24.34 14.76 10.86
C PHE A 300 24.65 13.37 11.43
N PRO A 301 23.67 12.72 12.11
CA PRO A 301 23.88 11.38 12.65
C PRO A 301 24.18 10.37 11.53
N GLU A 302 24.81 9.26 11.86
CA GLU A 302 25.05 8.15 10.94
C GLU A 302 23.75 7.70 10.25
N PRO A 303 23.75 7.54 8.90
CA PRO A 303 22.57 7.13 8.17
C PRO A 303 22.20 5.68 8.47
N LEU A 304 20.90 5.41 8.53
CA LEU A 304 20.33 4.11 8.86
C LEU A 304 19.51 3.57 7.68
N ASP A 305 19.50 2.25 7.50
CA ASP A 305 18.53 1.63 6.62
C ASP A 305 17.11 1.71 7.19
N ILE A 306 16.10 1.60 6.31
CA ILE A 306 14.69 1.79 6.70
C ILE A 306 14.18 0.72 7.67
N VAL A 307 14.72 -0.49 7.65
CA VAL A 307 14.28 -1.59 8.51
C VAL A 307 14.80 -1.36 9.92
N THR A 308 16.10 -1.09 10.05
CA THR A 308 16.77 -0.74 11.29
C THR A 308 16.14 0.51 11.91
N TYR A 309 16.00 1.59 11.13
CA TYR A 309 15.36 2.81 11.60
C TYR A 309 13.94 2.57 12.15
N ASN A 310 13.08 1.86 11.40
CA ASN A 310 11.72 1.57 11.87
C ASN A 310 11.69 0.70 13.14
N LYS A 311 12.65 -0.21 13.31
CA LYS A 311 12.76 -1.03 14.53
C LYS A 311 13.19 -0.17 15.72
N GLN A 312 14.21 0.66 15.53
CA GLN A 312 14.80 1.49 16.59
C GLN A 312 13.85 2.59 17.06
N ILE A 313 13.15 3.33 16.16
CA ILE A 313 12.22 4.38 16.58
C ILE A 313 11.02 3.84 17.35
N LYS A 314 10.60 2.60 17.13
CA LYS A 314 9.60 1.94 17.96
C LYS A 314 10.11 1.66 19.36
N LEU A 315 11.32 1.12 19.44
CA LEU A 315 11.96 0.85 20.73
C LEU A 315 12.17 2.14 21.53
N ILE A 316 12.66 3.20 20.87
CA ILE A 316 12.82 4.54 21.45
C ILE A 316 11.48 5.04 22.02
N ALA A 317 10.41 4.95 21.25
CA ALA A 317 9.09 5.38 21.71
C ALA A 317 8.56 4.54 22.87
N LYS A 318 8.85 3.23 22.89
CA LYS A 318 8.52 2.35 24.01
C LYS A 318 9.28 2.76 25.27
N ILE A 319 10.59 2.95 25.19
CA ILE A 319 11.42 3.38 26.33
C ILE A 319 10.98 4.76 26.82
N ALA A 320 10.61 5.67 25.91
CA ALA A 320 10.07 6.98 26.26
C ALA A 320 8.63 6.91 26.84
N GLY A 321 8.04 5.73 27.03
CA GLY A 321 6.72 5.53 27.63
C GLY A 321 5.57 6.11 26.79
N ILE A 322 5.64 5.99 25.46
CA ILE A 322 4.55 6.34 24.55
C ILE A 322 3.69 5.10 24.32
N ASN A 323 2.95 4.72 25.35
CA ASN A 323 2.28 3.43 25.49
C ASN A 323 0.74 3.51 25.50
N HIS A 324 0.13 4.70 25.30
CA HIS A 324 -1.31 4.76 25.23
C HIS A 324 -1.85 3.93 24.05
N THR A 325 -2.99 3.28 24.27
CA THR A 325 -3.60 2.38 23.30
C THR A 325 -4.42 3.13 22.25
N LEU A 326 -4.38 2.64 21.02
CA LEU A 326 -5.19 3.16 19.93
C LEU A 326 -5.60 2.04 18.96
N SER A 327 -6.66 2.27 18.20
CA SER A 327 -7.05 1.36 17.13
C SER A 327 -6.20 1.59 15.89
N ALA A 328 -5.43 0.59 15.49
CA ALA A 328 -4.59 0.68 14.31
C ALA A 328 -4.79 -0.51 13.37
N ARG A 329 -4.65 -0.26 12.07
CA ARG A 329 -4.67 -1.31 11.06
C ARG A 329 -3.26 -1.80 10.78
N LYS A 330 -2.99 -3.05 11.13
CA LYS A 330 -1.74 -3.72 10.83
C LYS A 330 -1.92 -4.69 9.66
N ARG A 331 -0.93 -4.72 8.79
CA ARG A 331 -0.91 -5.66 7.68
C ARG A 331 -0.41 -7.02 8.16
N VAL A 332 -1.28 -8.02 8.13
CA VAL A 332 -0.92 -9.42 8.36
C VAL A 332 -0.89 -10.11 7.01
N GLY A 333 0.31 -10.24 6.43
CA GLY A 333 0.49 -10.70 5.06
C GLY A 333 -0.09 -9.72 4.02
N HIS A 334 -1.09 -10.14 3.24
CA HIS A 334 -1.78 -9.27 2.27
C HIS A 334 -3.09 -8.68 2.80
N ARG A 335 -3.47 -9.00 4.02
CA ARG A 335 -4.74 -8.62 4.64
C ARG A 335 -4.52 -7.53 5.67
N ALA A 336 -5.42 -6.56 5.72
CA ALA A 336 -5.43 -5.53 6.75
C ALA A 336 -6.38 -5.96 7.86
N LYS A 337 -5.85 -6.11 9.07
CA LYS A 337 -6.63 -6.36 10.28
C LYS A 337 -6.54 -5.15 11.20
N SER A 338 -7.64 -4.83 11.88
CA SER A 338 -7.66 -3.83 12.95
C SER A 338 -7.26 -4.49 14.26
N PHE A 339 -6.43 -3.80 15.04
CA PHE A 339 -5.96 -4.23 16.34
C PHE A 339 -6.00 -3.03 17.29
N ILE A 340 -6.27 -3.30 18.56
CA ILE A 340 -5.98 -2.37 19.64
C ILE A 340 -4.53 -2.63 20.02
N MET A 341 -3.69 -1.61 19.94
CA MET A 341 -2.26 -1.73 20.21
C MET A 341 -1.68 -0.44 20.76
N GLU A 342 -0.53 -0.52 21.38
CA GLU A 342 0.16 0.64 21.90
C GLU A 342 0.70 1.53 20.78
N LYS A 343 0.67 2.84 20.99
CA LYS A 343 1.08 3.83 19.97
C LYS A 343 2.48 3.59 19.45
N TRP A 344 3.44 3.23 20.31
CA TRP A 344 4.81 2.95 19.89
C TRP A 344 4.90 1.85 18.83
N GLU A 345 4.01 0.85 18.86
CA GLU A 345 3.99 -0.22 17.86
C GLU A 345 3.59 0.26 16.45
N THR A 346 2.84 1.37 16.38
CA THR A 346 2.32 1.92 15.13
C THR A 346 3.27 2.90 14.44
N ILE A 347 4.31 3.33 15.16
CA ILE A 347 5.29 4.29 14.67
C ILE A 347 6.06 3.71 13.48
N THR A 348 6.21 4.53 12.44
CA THR A 348 6.97 4.22 11.23
C THR A 348 7.74 5.45 10.77
N SER A 349 8.63 5.28 9.78
CA SER A 349 9.42 6.38 9.20
C SER A 349 8.61 7.57 8.68
N HIS A 350 7.31 7.43 8.49
CA HIS A 350 6.42 8.53 8.12
C HIS A 350 5.91 9.37 9.31
N ILE A 351 6.19 8.92 10.55
CA ILE A 351 5.67 9.57 11.75
C ILE A 351 6.14 11.03 11.84
N GLY A 352 7.43 11.29 11.61
CA GLY A 352 7.99 12.64 11.69
C GLY A 352 7.31 13.61 10.73
N ARG A 353 7.09 13.20 9.47
CA ARG A 353 6.41 14.05 8.48
C ARG A 353 4.95 14.34 8.85
N ARG A 354 4.25 13.36 9.43
CA ARG A 354 2.88 13.55 9.93
C ARG A 354 2.86 14.48 11.14
N SER A 355 3.76 14.26 12.08
CA SER A 355 3.89 15.10 13.27
C SER A 355 4.24 16.54 12.90
N PHE A 356 5.18 16.77 11.98
CA PHE A 356 5.48 18.08 11.44
C PHE A 356 4.22 18.77 10.89
N ALA A 357 3.51 18.08 10.00
CA ALA A 357 2.30 18.64 9.39
C ALA A 357 1.24 18.98 10.44
N THR A 358 0.98 18.09 11.40
CA THR A 358 -0.06 18.26 12.43
C THR A 358 0.35 19.33 13.47
N ASN A 359 1.57 19.28 14.00
CA ASN A 359 2.00 20.15 15.08
C ASN A 359 2.19 21.63 14.66
N PHE A 360 2.48 21.86 13.38
CA PHE A 360 2.67 23.22 12.83
C PHE A 360 1.45 23.74 12.06
N TYR A 361 0.46 22.89 11.76
CA TYR A 361 -0.78 23.33 11.14
C TYR A 361 -1.54 24.29 12.07
N GLY A 362 -2.02 25.39 11.51
CA GLY A 362 -2.67 26.47 12.28
C GLY A 362 -1.70 27.41 13.03
N LYS A 363 -0.41 27.04 13.19
CA LYS A 363 0.64 27.87 13.80
C LYS A 363 1.51 28.56 12.75
N ILE A 364 1.70 27.92 11.62
CA ILE A 364 2.45 28.43 10.46
C ILE A 364 1.49 28.46 9.26
N PRO A 365 1.53 29.50 8.41
CA PRO A 365 0.71 29.57 7.21
C PRO A 365 0.84 28.30 6.34
N THR A 366 -0.29 27.72 5.98
CA THR A 366 -0.36 26.45 5.23
C THR A 366 0.48 26.45 3.93
N PRO A 367 0.54 27.53 3.13
CA PRO A 367 1.41 27.57 1.94
C PRO A 367 2.89 27.33 2.26
N LEU A 368 3.40 27.87 3.38
CA LEU A 368 4.78 27.66 3.81
C LEU A 368 5.03 26.20 4.21
N LEU A 369 4.07 25.57 4.90
CA LEU A 369 4.15 24.15 5.24
C LEU A 369 4.13 23.25 4.00
N ILE A 370 3.30 23.59 3.01
CA ILE A 370 3.24 22.89 1.71
C ILE A 370 4.58 23.02 0.97
N GLN A 371 5.15 24.21 0.94
CA GLN A 371 6.46 24.47 0.32
C GLN A 371 7.56 23.69 1.05
N ALA A 372 7.63 23.78 2.38
CA ALA A 372 8.60 23.08 3.22
C ALA A 372 8.54 21.56 3.01
N THR A 373 7.35 20.99 3.01
CA THR A 373 7.16 19.55 2.84
C THR A 373 7.21 19.09 1.38
N GLY A 374 7.07 19.99 0.41
CA GLY A 374 7.06 19.70 -1.02
C GLY A 374 5.81 18.94 -1.49
N HIS A 375 4.64 19.21 -0.87
CA HIS A 375 3.38 18.70 -1.38
C HIS A 375 2.97 19.44 -2.67
N SER A 376 2.25 18.74 -3.55
CA SER A 376 1.81 19.32 -4.83
C SER A 376 0.49 20.09 -4.69
N SER A 377 -0.27 19.88 -3.63
CA SER A 377 -1.51 20.60 -3.35
C SER A 377 -1.85 20.58 -1.86
N GLU A 378 -2.66 21.52 -1.43
CA GLU A 378 -3.18 21.59 -0.07
C GLU A 378 -4.03 20.36 0.29
N GLN A 379 -4.86 19.89 -0.62
CA GLN A 379 -5.66 18.68 -0.41
C GLN A 379 -4.79 17.44 -0.09
N ILE A 380 -3.59 17.35 -0.68
CA ILE A 380 -2.66 16.27 -0.37
C ILE A 380 -2.00 16.50 0.98
N PHE A 381 -1.67 17.75 1.32
CA PHE A 381 -1.10 18.12 2.61
C PHE A 381 -2.08 17.81 3.75
N LEU A 382 -3.34 18.21 3.63
CA LEU A 382 -4.40 17.97 4.61
C LEU A 382 -4.63 16.47 4.93
N LYS A 383 -4.27 15.56 4.03
CA LYS A 383 -4.28 14.12 4.31
C LYS A 383 -3.23 13.66 5.32
N TYR A 384 -2.32 14.52 5.73
CA TYR A 384 -1.30 14.26 6.74
C TYR A 384 -1.66 14.83 8.11
N ILE A 385 -2.76 15.59 8.20
CA ILE A 385 -3.20 16.26 9.42
C ILE A 385 -4.28 15.43 10.08
N ASN A 386 -4.19 15.27 11.38
CA ASN A 386 -5.25 14.70 12.19
C ASN A 386 -6.31 15.78 12.44
N SER A 387 -7.37 15.79 11.63
CA SER A 387 -8.44 16.80 11.70
C SER A 387 -9.40 16.63 12.90
N ALA A 388 -9.17 15.63 13.74
CA ALA A 388 -9.97 15.38 14.93
C ALA A 388 -9.60 16.27 16.12
N ASP A 389 -8.56 17.11 15.97
CA ASP A 389 -8.08 17.94 17.08
C ASP A 389 -8.95 19.17 17.31
N LYS A 390 -9.54 19.22 18.49
CA LYS A 390 -10.21 20.43 19.05
C LYS A 390 -9.27 21.66 19.06
N GLU A 391 -7.97 21.47 18.86
CA GLU A 391 -6.96 22.54 18.72
C GLU A 391 -7.26 23.49 17.55
N TYR A 392 -7.91 23.02 16.48
CA TYR A 392 -8.37 23.93 15.40
C TYR A 392 -9.35 25.00 15.93
N ILE A 393 -10.31 24.61 16.78
CA ILE A 393 -11.31 25.53 17.35
C ILE A 393 -10.61 26.54 18.25
N VAL A 394 -9.68 26.06 19.09
CA VAL A 394 -8.88 26.95 19.97
C VAL A 394 -8.02 27.90 19.15
N SER A 395 -7.35 27.40 18.11
CA SER A 395 -6.55 28.22 17.21
C SER A 395 -7.37 29.29 16.50
N LEU A 396 -8.56 28.94 15.99
CA LEU A 396 -9.47 29.89 15.36
C LEU A 396 -9.97 30.96 16.36
N SER A 397 -10.33 30.55 17.56
CA SER A 397 -10.72 31.45 18.64
C SER A 397 -9.59 32.45 18.99
N ASN A 398 -8.37 31.97 19.12
CA ASN A 398 -7.20 32.81 19.39
C ASN A 398 -6.91 33.80 18.25
N HIS A 399 -7.12 33.40 16.99
CA HIS A 399 -7.01 34.31 15.85
C HIS A 399 -8.08 35.39 15.88
N PHE A 400 -9.32 35.05 16.19
CA PHE A 400 -10.40 36.06 16.34
C PHE A 400 -10.08 37.07 17.43
N LEU A 401 -9.64 36.60 18.59
CA LEU A 401 -9.23 37.48 19.70
C LEU A 401 -8.07 38.40 19.28
N LYS A 402 -7.06 37.87 18.60
CA LYS A 402 -5.92 38.67 18.12
C LYS A 402 -6.33 39.73 17.10
N MET A 403 -7.19 39.38 16.15
CA MET A 403 -7.72 40.33 15.17
C MET A 403 -8.58 41.42 15.82
N TYR A 404 -9.40 41.03 16.80
CA TYR A 404 -10.24 41.95 17.54
C TYR A 404 -9.39 42.97 18.36
N ASN A 405 -8.40 42.45 19.10
CA ASN A 405 -7.52 43.30 19.91
C ASN A 405 -6.63 44.24 19.07
N ASN A 406 -6.20 43.85 17.87
CA ASN A 406 -5.48 44.71 16.95
C ASN A 406 -6.36 45.86 16.46
N LYS A 407 -7.65 45.56 16.08
CA LYS A 407 -8.60 46.62 15.67
C LYS A 407 -8.87 47.65 16.77
N ILE A 408 -8.92 47.21 18.05
CA ILE A 408 -9.08 48.15 19.18
C ILE A 408 -7.87 49.01 19.35
N LYS A 409 -6.64 48.50 19.21
CA LYS A 409 -5.40 49.29 19.28
C LYS A 409 -5.34 50.35 18.17
N ASP A 410 -5.63 49.93 16.93
CA ASP A 410 -5.66 50.84 15.77
C ASP A 410 -6.71 51.96 15.95
N SER A 411 -7.88 51.62 16.51
CA SER A 411 -8.91 52.62 16.80
C SER A 411 -8.59 53.59 17.96
N THR A 412 -7.80 53.13 18.95
CA THR A 412 -7.33 53.97 20.06
C THR A 412 -6.13 54.89 19.70
N GLU A 413 -5.35 54.52 18.68
CA GLU A 413 -4.31 55.40 18.11
C GLU A 413 -4.89 56.50 17.23
N LEU A 414 -5.98 56.20 16.46
CA LEU A 414 -6.70 57.20 15.63
C LEU A 414 -7.49 58.23 16.43
N THR A 415 -7.82 57.97 17.69
CA THR A 415 -8.49 58.96 18.59
C THR A 415 -7.52 59.80 19.39
N LYS A 416 -6.21 59.55 19.27
CA LYS A 416 -5.16 60.34 19.97
C LYS A 416 -4.38 61.25 19.02
N SER A 417 -4.66 61.20 17.72
CA SER A 417 -4.19 62.15 16.72
C SER A 417 -5.27 63.21 16.44
#